data_53f73d131890437a7913e561313af27c
#
_entry.id   53f73d131890437a7913e561313af27c
#
_cell.length_a   1.000
_cell.length_b   1.000
_cell.length_c   1.000
_cell.angle_alpha   90.00
_cell.angle_beta   90.00
_cell.angle_gamma   90.00
#
_symmetry.space_group_name_H-M   'P 1'
#
loop_
_entity.id
_entity.type
_entity.pdbx_description
1 polymer ?
#
loop_
_entity_poly.entity_id
_entity_poly.type
_entity_poly.pdbx_seq_one_letter_code
_entity_poly.pdbx_strand_id
1 'polypeptide(L)'
;MEYRYETHCHSSQCSGCAKSTSQELVRAYHAAGYAGLVLTDHFIWGNTAVDKNLPWDQRMKAYYQGYLDAKVVGDELDFDVIYALEHAYGDGKEVLIYGVELDFLLANPDIPEITLDEFVDRVHAAGGIVIQAHPYRDRYYVNMAVGPRADIVDGIEVYNACNKPGEDPQALELAKTKDYIITAGGDIHKASDERIGMAGIVLPYRVHNSKEFVAAMKAKDHKFLVNGNILDTIAEADLT
;
A
#
# COMPACT_ATOMS: atom_id res chain seq x y z
N MET A 1 -13.63 -17.60 9.99
CA MET A 1 -12.49 -16.95 10.71
C MET A 1 -12.17 -15.70 9.93
N GLU A 2 -11.82 -14.61 10.56
CA GLU A 2 -11.55 -13.34 9.88
C GLU A 2 -10.06 -13.03 10.02
N TYR A 3 -9.41 -12.61 8.92
CA TYR A 3 -7.98 -12.36 8.84
C TYR A 3 -7.74 -10.90 8.45
N ARG A 4 -7.11 -10.14 9.36
CA ARG A 4 -6.81 -8.72 9.16
C ARG A 4 -5.49 -8.56 8.42
N TYR A 5 -5.46 -7.68 7.42
CA TYR A 5 -4.26 -7.32 6.68
C TYR A 5 -4.09 -5.80 6.65
N GLU A 6 -2.90 -5.33 7.03
CA GLU A 6 -2.48 -3.97 6.71
C GLU A 6 -2.19 -3.87 5.22
N THR A 7 -2.67 -2.83 4.57
CA THR A 7 -2.50 -2.66 3.12
C THR A 7 -1.51 -1.58 2.73
N HIS A 8 -1.07 -0.74 3.68
CA HIS A 8 -0.23 0.43 3.41
C HIS A 8 0.69 0.71 4.60
N CYS A 9 1.96 0.30 4.52
CA CYS A 9 2.96 0.59 5.54
C CYS A 9 4.39 0.67 4.97
N HIS A 10 5.29 1.34 5.70
CA HIS A 10 6.62 1.73 5.25
C HIS A 10 7.71 1.32 6.22
N SER A 11 8.80 0.76 5.68
CA SER A 11 9.99 0.37 6.44
C SER A 11 11.15 1.33 6.24
N SER A 12 12.00 1.45 7.26
CA SER A 12 13.20 2.29 7.21
C SER A 12 14.29 1.77 6.28
N GLN A 13 14.19 0.53 5.81
CA GLN A 13 15.09 -0.02 4.80
C GLN A 13 14.92 0.67 3.45
N CYS A 14 13.68 1.03 3.10
CA CYS A 14 13.37 1.53 1.76
C CYS A 14 12.74 2.92 1.75
N SER A 15 12.05 3.33 2.82
CA SER A 15 11.36 4.62 2.93
C SER A 15 12.10 5.57 3.84
N GLY A 16 12.55 6.72 3.32
CA GLY A 16 13.37 7.70 4.06
C GLY A 16 12.65 8.40 5.22
N CYS A 17 11.31 8.40 5.22
CA CYS A 17 10.47 8.94 6.30
C CYS A 17 10.17 7.90 7.39
N ALA A 18 10.32 6.61 7.11
CA ALA A 18 10.06 5.55 8.09
C ALA A 18 11.11 5.51 9.21
N LYS A 19 10.70 5.06 10.39
CA LYS A 19 11.51 5.05 11.61
C LYS A 19 11.71 3.65 12.18
N SER A 20 10.99 2.66 11.69
CA SER A 20 11.11 1.27 12.11
C SER A 20 11.46 0.37 10.95
N THR A 21 12.17 -0.69 11.23
CA THR A 21 12.48 -1.74 10.28
C THR A 21 11.22 -2.54 9.93
N SER A 22 11.25 -3.21 8.81
CA SER A 22 10.16 -4.09 8.39
C SER A 22 9.90 -5.23 9.39
N GLN A 23 10.97 -5.75 10.03
CA GLN A 23 10.88 -6.75 11.08
C GLN A 23 10.15 -6.23 12.33
N GLU A 24 10.41 -4.97 12.72
CA GLU A 24 9.69 -4.32 13.83
C GLU A 24 8.22 -4.12 13.50
N LEU A 25 7.89 -3.74 12.26
CA LEU A 25 6.49 -3.62 11.80
C LEU A 25 5.78 -4.97 11.85
N VAL A 26 6.38 -6.05 11.34
CA VAL A 26 5.80 -7.40 11.42
C VAL A 26 5.44 -7.76 12.86
N ARG A 27 6.36 -7.57 13.81
CA ARG A 27 6.10 -7.86 15.23
C ARG A 27 4.98 -7.00 15.81
N ALA A 28 4.92 -5.72 15.44
CA ALA A 28 3.88 -4.80 15.93
C ALA A 28 2.49 -5.17 15.38
N TYR A 29 2.36 -5.44 14.09
CA TYR A 29 1.09 -5.87 13.49
C TYR A 29 0.66 -7.25 13.95
N HIS A 30 1.57 -8.20 14.11
CA HIS A 30 1.28 -9.50 14.71
C HIS A 30 0.73 -9.34 16.14
N ALA A 31 1.38 -8.51 16.97
CA ALA A 31 0.92 -8.22 18.33
C ALA A 31 -0.46 -7.53 18.37
N ALA A 32 -0.81 -6.75 17.33
CA ALA A 32 -2.13 -6.13 17.16
C ALA A 32 -3.20 -7.08 16.58
N GLY A 33 -2.86 -8.36 16.34
CA GLY A 33 -3.80 -9.38 15.90
C GLY A 33 -4.08 -9.38 14.39
N TYR A 34 -3.16 -8.85 13.58
CA TYR A 34 -3.23 -9.01 12.13
C TYR A 34 -2.70 -10.39 11.72
N ALA A 35 -3.20 -10.89 10.60
CA ALA A 35 -2.72 -12.11 9.96
C ALA A 35 -1.55 -11.82 9.01
N GLY A 36 -1.46 -10.60 8.51
CA GLY A 36 -0.39 -10.19 7.61
C GLY A 36 -0.34 -8.67 7.36
N LEU A 37 0.70 -8.27 6.65
CA LEU A 37 0.85 -6.91 6.13
C LEU A 37 1.33 -6.92 4.68
N VAL A 38 0.96 -5.88 3.96
CA VAL A 38 1.49 -5.56 2.64
C VAL A 38 2.50 -4.42 2.81
N LEU A 39 3.76 -4.71 2.55
CA LEU A 39 4.84 -3.72 2.65
C LEU A 39 4.87 -2.90 1.36
N THR A 40 4.54 -1.61 1.46
CA THR A 40 4.36 -0.68 0.35
C THR A 40 5.38 0.44 0.38
N ASP A 41 6.65 0.11 0.56
CA ASP A 41 7.70 1.12 0.66
C ASP A 41 7.73 2.09 -0.54
N HIS A 42 8.08 3.35 -0.27
CA HIS A 42 8.24 4.38 -1.29
C HIS A 42 9.22 3.95 -2.38
N PHE A 43 8.74 3.94 -3.62
CA PHE A 43 9.51 3.57 -4.80
C PHE A 43 10.23 4.78 -5.41
N ILE A 44 10.87 4.61 -6.52
CA ILE A 44 11.94 5.44 -7.13
C ILE A 44 11.73 6.97 -7.15
N TRP A 45 10.50 7.48 -7.20
CA TRP A 45 10.19 8.92 -7.20
C TRP A 45 9.59 9.41 -5.88
N GLY A 46 9.32 8.49 -4.96
CA GLY A 46 8.87 8.79 -3.61
C GLY A 46 10.03 9.15 -2.67
N ASN A 47 9.71 9.28 -1.38
CA ASN A 47 10.70 9.53 -0.33
C ASN A 47 11.49 8.25 0.03
N THR A 48 12.26 7.74 -0.95
CA THR A 48 13.02 6.50 -0.79
C THR A 48 14.34 6.70 -0.03
N ALA A 49 14.73 5.69 0.77
CA ALA A 49 16.05 5.57 1.39
C ALA A 49 17.06 4.82 0.50
N VAL A 50 16.60 4.16 -0.55
CA VAL A 50 17.47 3.39 -1.45
C VAL A 50 18.29 4.32 -2.33
N ASP A 51 19.61 4.09 -2.38
CA ASP A 51 20.53 4.95 -3.16
C ASP A 51 20.16 4.92 -4.64
N LYS A 52 19.80 6.09 -5.16
CA LYS A 52 19.41 6.30 -6.56
C LYS A 52 20.55 6.11 -7.58
N ASN A 53 21.81 6.12 -7.12
CA ASN A 53 22.97 5.96 -7.97
C ASN A 53 23.37 4.50 -8.19
N LEU A 54 22.73 3.56 -7.52
CA LEU A 54 22.96 2.13 -7.75
C LEU A 54 22.53 1.73 -9.17
N PRO A 55 23.25 0.81 -9.84
CA PRO A 55 22.76 0.13 -11.03
C PRO A 55 21.36 -0.44 -10.78
N TRP A 56 20.52 -0.45 -11.82
CA TRP A 56 19.11 -0.83 -11.70
C TRP A 56 18.87 -2.13 -10.96
N ASP A 57 19.62 -3.18 -11.33
CA ASP A 57 19.46 -4.51 -10.72
C ASP A 57 19.81 -4.52 -9.21
N GLN A 58 20.84 -3.77 -8.82
CA GLN A 58 21.22 -3.63 -7.41
C GLN A 58 20.20 -2.77 -6.66
N ARG A 59 19.71 -1.73 -7.30
CA ARG A 59 18.68 -0.85 -6.73
C ARG A 59 17.38 -1.59 -6.48
N MET A 60 16.91 -2.41 -7.42
CA MET A 60 15.70 -3.22 -7.26
C MET A 60 15.86 -4.28 -6.16
N LYS A 61 17.01 -4.93 -6.08
CA LYS A 61 17.33 -5.86 -4.98
C LYS A 61 17.34 -5.16 -3.62
N ALA A 62 17.80 -3.91 -3.56
CA ALA A 62 17.79 -3.12 -2.33
C ALA A 62 16.35 -2.79 -1.89
N TYR A 63 15.44 -2.44 -2.81
CA TYR A 63 14.01 -2.30 -2.50
C TYR A 63 13.36 -3.60 -2.02
N TYR A 64 13.76 -4.72 -2.59
CA TYR A 64 13.21 -6.02 -2.23
C TYR A 64 13.75 -6.56 -0.90
N GLN A 65 14.89 -6.04 -0.42
CA GLN A 65 15.52 -6.51 0.82
C GLN A 65 14.65 -6.25 2.06
N GLY A 66 13.95 -5.12 2.13
CA GLY A 66 13.03 -4.84 3.23
C GLY A 66 11.93 -5.90 3.36
N TYR A 67 11.40 -6.36 2.24
CA TYR A 67 10.45 -7.47 2.20
C TYR A 67 11.07 -8.79 2.65
N LEU A 68 12.26 -9.13 2.16
CA LEU A 68 12.95 -10.37 2.55
C LEU A 68 13.22 -10.41 4.06
N ASP A 69 13.66 -9.29 4.63
CA ASP A 69 13.91 -9.17 6.06
C ASP A 69 12.60 -9.34 6.88
N ALA A 70 11.51 -8.73 6.41
CA ALA A 70 10.19 -8.89 7.02
C ALA A 70 9.68 -10.34 6.95
N LYS A 71 9.90 -10.99 5.80
CA LYS A 71 9.48 -12.37 5.54
C LYS A 71 10.10 -13.37 6.51
N VAL A 72 11.38 -13.18 6.88
CA VAL A 72 12.05 -14.03 7.89
C VAL A 72 11.29 -14.01 9.21
N VAL A 73 10.92 -12.83 9.68
CA VAL A 73 10.17 -12.69 10.94
C VAL A 73 8.71 -13.14 10.78
N GLY A 74 8.12 -12.91 9.59
CA GLY A 74 6.79 -13.40 9.26
C GLY A 74 6.70 -14.92 9.35
N ASP A 75 7.67 -15.63 8.80
CA ASP A 75 7.74 -17.10 8.83
C ASP A 75 7.91 -17.64 10.26
N GLU A 76 8.67 -16.93 11.11
CA GLU A 76 8.81 -17.30 12.54
C GLU A 76 7.49 -17.17 13.32
N LEU A 77 6.64 -16.20 12.95
CA LEU A 77 5.43 -15.83 13.67
C LEU A 77 4.13 -16.37 13.04
N ASP A 78 4.21 -17.16 11.98
CA ASP A 78 3.05 -17.56 11.14
C ASP A 78 2.24 -16.33 10.68
N PHE A 79 2.96 -15.30 10.19
CA PHE A 79 2.41 -14.01 9.77
C PHE A 79 2.72 -13.78 8.29
N ASP A 80 1.71 -13.40 7.50
CA ASP A 80 1.86 -13.21 6.06
C ASP A 80 2.51 -11.86 5.76
N VAL A 81 3.59 -11.88 4.99
CA VAL A 81 4.23 -10.68 4.47
C VAL A 81 4.10 -10.66 2.96
N ILE A 82 3.55 -9.59 2.42
CA ILE A 82 3.28 -9.42 1.00
C ILE A 82 4.06 -8.22 0.49
N TYR A 83 4.74 -8.40 -0.66
CA TYR A 83 5.47 -7.33 -1.32
C TYR A 83 4.56 -6.45 -2.14
N ALA A 84 4.75 -5.15 -2.06
CA ALA A 84 4.11 -4.13 -2.88
C ALA A 84 4.99 -2.87 -2.95
N LEU A 85 4.52 -1.83 -3.60
CA LEU A 85 5.23 -0.56 -3.77
C LEU A 85 4.25 0.60 -3.61
N GLU A 86 4.73 1.73 -3.07
CA GLU A 86 4.09 3.01 -3.26
C GLU A 86 4.90 3.84 -4.26
N HIS A 87 4.28 4.15 -5.40
CA HIS A 87 4.91 4.86 -6.51
C HIS A 87 4.40 6.30 -6.61
N ALA A 88 5.30 7.27 -6.42
CA ALA A 88 5.01 8.67 -6.65
C ALA A 88 5.01 8.98 -8.15
N TYR A 89 3.97 9.69 -8.63
CA TYR A 89 3.83 10.03 -10.04
C TYR A 89 3.87 11.55 -10.33
N GLY A 90 4.28 12.33 -9.34
CA GLY A 90 4.38 13.78 -9.41
C GLY A 90 3.33 14.49 -8.56
N ASP A 91 3.51 15.80 -8.39
CA ASP A 91 2.61 16.66 -7.63
C ASP A 91 2.32 16.20 -6.17
N GLY A 92 3.21 15.39 -5.60
CA GLY A 92 3.06 14.80 -4.26
C GLY A 92 1.98 13.71 -4.18
N LYS A 93 1.60 13.13 -5.32
CA LYS A 93 0.57 12.09 -5.42
C LYS A 93 1.19 10.73 -5.71
N GLU A 94 0.55 9.70 -5.19
CA GLU A 94 1.10 8.34 -5.12
C GLU A 94 0.03 7.30 -5.44
N VAL A 95 0.49 6.15 -5.93
CA VAL A 95 -0.34 4.95 -6.14
C VAL A 95 0.31 3.74 -5.47
N LEU A 96 -0.52 2.86 -4.92
CA LEU A 96 -0.09 1.56 -4.41
C LEU A 96 -0.13 0.55 -5.55
N ILE A 97 0.96 -0.18 -5.72
CA ILE A 97 1.12 -1.20 -6.78
C ILE A 97 1.19 -2.56 -6.11
N TYR A 98 0.20 -3.39 -6.34
CA TYR A 98 0.14 -4.76 -5.83
C TYR A 98 0.26 -5.78 -6.95
N GLY A 99 0.85 -6.93 -6.66
CA GLY A 99 0.89 -8.06 -7.60
C GLY A 99 2.11 -8.10 -8.51
N VAL A 100 3.08 -7.23 -8.31
CA VAL A 100 4.39 -7.27 -8.98
C VAL A 100 5.48 -7.62 -7.97
N GLU A 101 6.49 -8.33 -8.44
CA GLU A 101 7.59 -8.84 -7.63
C GLU A 101 8.94 -8.39 -8.23
N LEU A 102 10.04 -8.81 -7.61
CA LEU A 102 11.39 -8.44 -8.04
C LEU A 102 11.66 -8.71 -9.54
N ASP A 103 11.18 -9.83 -10.06
CA ASP A 103 11.40 -10.21 -11.47
C ASP A 103 10.77 -9.21 -12.43
N PHE A 104 9.58 -8.69 -12.10
CA PHE A 104 8.95 -7.61 -12.86
C PHE A 104 9.81 -6.35 -12.86
N LEU A 105 10.34 -5.95 -11.71
CA LEU A 105 11.18 -4.76 -11.59
C LEU A 105 12.49 -4.92 -12.37
N LEU A 106 13.12 -6.09 -12.28
CA LEU A 106 14.36 -6.39 -13.03
C LEU A 106 14.14 -6.40 -14.55
N ALA A 107 12.97 -6.85 -15.00
CA ALA A 107 12.62 -6.90 -16.42
C ALA A 107 12.26 -5.52 -17.03
N ASN A 108 12.02 -4.49 -16.20
CA ASN A 108 11.58 -3.17 -16.64
C ASN A 108 12.53 -2.04 -16.17
N PRO A 109 13.78 -2.01 -16.65
CA PRO A 109 14.77 -1.02 -16.19
C PRO A 109 14.47 0.42 -16.65
N ASP A 110 13.54 0.60 -17.55
CA ASP A 110 13.10 1.89 -18.10
C ASP A 110 11.89 2.49 -17.32
N ILE A 111 11.44 1.89 -16.24
CA ILE A 111 10.37 2.46 -15.36
C ILE A 111 10.65 3.94 -15.01
N PRO A 112 11.88 4.38 -14.74
CA PRO A 112 12.15 5.80 -14.46
C PRO A 112 11.89 6.75 -15.62
N GLU A 113 11.72 6.26 -16.85
CA GLU A 113 11.62 7.03 -18.08
C GLU A 113 10.21 7.03 -18.68
N ILE A 114 9.33 6.13 -18.20
CA ILE A 114 7.97 5.97 -18.73
C ILE A 114 6.95 6.79 -17.95
N THR A 115 5.81 7.01 -18.56
CA THR A 115 4.65 7.67 -17.93
C THR A 115 3.97 6.76 -16.93
N LEU A 116 3.14 7.34 -16.04
CA LEU A 116 2.31 6.54 -15.14
C LEU A 116 1.37 5.60 -15.90
N ASP A 117 0.79 6.07 -17.01
CA ASP A 117 -0.12 5.26 -17.85
C ASP A 117 0.59 4.00 -18.38
N GLU A 118 1.80 4.16 -18.93
CA GLU A 118 2.60 3.03 -19.41
C GLU A 118 3.02 2.09 -18.27
N PHE A 119 3.30 2.63 -17.09
CA PHE A 119 3.63 1.80 -15.93
C PHE A 119 2.41 0.99 -15.47
N VAL A 120 1.24 1.62 -15.39
CA VAL A 120 -0.04 0.94 -15.06
C VAL A 120 -0.35 -0.16 -16.06
N ASP A 121 -0.21 0.09 -17.37
CA ASP A 121 -0.42 -0.92 -18.41
C ASP A 121 0.50 -2.15 -18.23
N ARG A 122 1.77 -1.93 -17.87
CA ARG A 122 2.72 -3.02 -17.59
C ARG A 122 2.36 -3.79 -16.32
N VAL A 123 1.92 -3.10 -15.27
CA VAL A 123 1.43 -3.73 -14.03
C VAL A 123 0.22 -4.62 -14.33
N HIS A 124 -0.74 -4.11 -15.11
CA HIS A 124 -1.91 -4.89 -15.54
C HIS A 124 -1.52 -6.10 -16.40
N ALA A 125 -0.59 -5.94 -17.33
CA ALA A 125 -0.08 -7.05 -18.16
C ALA A 125 0.61 -8.14 -17.32
N ALA A 126 1.23 -7.77 -16.20
CA ALA A 126 1.79 -8.69 -15.22
C ALA A 126 0.74 -9.31 -14.27
N GLY A 127 -0.52 -8.91 -14.36
CA GLY A 127 -1.62 -9.40 -13.53
C GLY A 127 -1.85 -8.63 -12.22
N GLY A 128 -1.07 -7.57 -11.99
CA GLY A 128 -1.18 -6.68 -10.82
C GLY A 128 -2.42 -5.78 -10.83
N ILE A 129 -2.53 -4.96 -9.80
CA ILE A 129 -3.53 -3.90 -9.66
C ILE A 129 -2.88 -2.63 -9.12
N VAL A 130 -3.51 -1.50 -9.41
CA VAL A 130 -3.07 -0.16 -9.00
C VAL A 130 -4.17 0.52 -8.21
N ILE A 131 -3.86 0.99 -7.01
CA ILE A 131 -4.80 1.68 -6.12
C ILE A 131 -4.31 3.12 -5.94
N GLN A 132 -5.19 4.10 -6.12
CA GLN A 132 -4.87 5.49 -5.80
C GLN A 132 -4.72 5.64 -4.30
N ALA A 133 -3.52 5.90 -3.82
CA ALA A 133 -3.23 6.15 -2.41
C ALA A 133 -3.80 7.52 -1.99
N HIS A 134 -4.37 7.59 -0.79
CA HIS A 134 -4.81 8.83 -0.11
C HIS A 134 -5.11 10.02 -1.05
N PRO A 135 -6.11 9.90 -1.96
CA PRO A 135 -6.29 10.75 -3.15
C PRO A 135 -6.44 12.25 -2.86
N TYR A 136 -6.93 12.60 -1.66
CA TYR A 136 -7.21 13.98 -1.25
C TYR A 136 -6.36 14.45 -0.06
N ARG A 137 -5.25 13.76 0.21
CA ARG A 137 -4.28 14.18 1.23
C ARG A 137 -3.81 15.59 0.98
N ASP A 138 -4.02 16.49 1.97
CA ASP A 138 -3.57 17.88 1.92
C ASP A 138 -2.33 18.07 2.80
N ARG A 139 -1.18 18.14 2.16
CA ARG A 139 0.13 18.41 2.78
C ARG A 139 0.87 19.46 1.96
N TYR A 140 1.84 20.13 2.58
CA TYR A 140 2.60 21.22 1.95
C TYR A 140 3.33 20.81 0.65
N TYR A 141 3.58 19.53 0.44
CA TYR A 141 4.25 18.97 -0.73
C TYR A 141 3.28 18.47 -1.81
N VAL A 142 1.97 18.51 -1.54
CA VAL A 142 0.95 18.04 -2.48
C VAL A 142 0.34 19.21 -3.24
N ASN A 143 0.33 19.14 -4.55
CA ASN A 143 -0.35 20.10 -5.40
C ASN A 143 -1.85 19.76 -5.48
N MET A 144 -2.64 20.44 -4.66
CA MET A 144 -4.09 20.22 -4.59
C MET A 144 -4.86 20.67 -5.85
N ALA A 145 -4.22 21.43 -6.76
CA ALA A 145 -4.83 21.79 -8.04
C ALA A 145 -4.83 20.63 -9.05
N VAL A 146 -4.01 19.59 -8.80
CA VAL A 146 -3.96 18.38 -9.62
C VAL A 146 -4.82 17.30 -8.95
N GLY A 147 -5.79 16.76 -9.68
CA GLY A 147 -6.65 15.67 -9.19
C GLY A 147 -5.91 14.32 -9.13
N PRO A 148 -6.49 13.32 -8.45
CA PRO A 148 -5.99 11.94 -8.50
C PRO A 148 -6.20 11.33 -9.89
N ARG A 149 -5.37 10.33 -10.24
CA ARG A 149 -5.45 9.60 -11.52
C ARG A 149 -6.47 8.45 -11.46
N ALA A 150 -7.69 8.78 -11.03
CA ALA A 150 -8.80 7.84 -10.92
C ALA A 150 -9.23 7.21 -12.27
N ASP A 151 -8.83 7.83 -13.38
CA ASP A 151 -9.11 7.36 -14.74
C ASP A 151 -8.42 6.03 -15.09
N ILE A 152 -7.21 5.78 -14.56
CA ILE A 152 -6.35 4.64 -14.93
C ILE A 152 -6.17 3.60 -13.83
N VAL A 153 -6.60 3.87 -12.60
CA VAL A 153 -6.42 2.96 -11.46
C VAL A 153 -7.59 1.97 -11.31
N ASP A 154 -7.32 0.84 -10.66
CA ASP A 154 -8.31 -0.20 -10.37
C ASP A 154 -9.12 0.09 -9.10
N GLY A 155 -8.55 0.89 -8.19
CA GLY A 155 -9.17 1.12 -6.91
C GLY A 155 -8.74 2.41 -6.23
N ILE A 156 -9.38 2.68 -5.09
CA ILE A 156 -9.19 3.88 -4.27
C ILE A 156 -8.96 3.47 -2.82
N GLU A 157 -7.93 4.03 -2.20
CA GLU A 157 -7.77 3.99 -0.75
C GLU A 157 -8.73 5.02 -0.13
N VAL A 158 -9.85 4.53 0.39
CA VAL A 158 -10.94 5.37 0.91
C VAL A 158 -10.66 5.82 2.34
N TYR A 159 -10.02 4.96 3.13
CA TYR A 159 -9.61 5.30 4.48
C TYR A 159 -8.11 5.15 4.64
N ASN A 160 -7.46 6.18 5.18
CA ASN A 160 -6.06 6.14 5.55
C ASN A 160 -5.88 6.71 6.96
N ALA A 161 -5.38 5.89 7.90
CA ALA A 161 -5.28 6.27 9.31
C ALA A 161 -4.35 7.48 9.56
N CYS A 162 -3.52 7.87 8.59
CA CYS A 162 -2.67 9.05 8.64
C CYS A 162 -3.30 10.30 8.01
N ASN A 163 -4.52 10.19 7.46
CA ASN A 163 -5.22 11.33 6.88
C ASN A 163 -5.78 12.28 7.95
N LYS A 164 -6.04 13.50 7.54
CA LYS A 164 -6.72 14.51 8.37
C LYS A 164 -8.24 14.42 8.17
N PRO A 165 -9.03 14.90 9.13
CA PRO A 165 -10.47 15.01 8.96
C PRO A 165 -10.85 15.68 7.63
N GLY A 166 -11.79 15.09 6.88
CA GLY A 166 -12.28 15.61 5.61
C GLY A 166 -11.53 15.12 4.37
N GLU A 167 -10.37 14.45 4.51
CA GLU A 167 -9.65 13.86 3.36
C GLU A 167 -10.31 12.55 2.92
N ASP A 168 -10.62 11.65 3.85
CA ASP A 168 -11.26 10.35 3.56
C ASP A 168 -12.71 10.46 3.03
N PRO A 169 -13.58 11.34 3.52
CA PRO A 169 -14.89 11.55 2.92
C PRO A 169 -14.84 11.91 1.44
N GLN A 170 -13.86 12.71 1.00
CA GLN A 170 -13.67 13.03 -0.43
C GLN A 170 -13.24 11.79 -1.22
N ALA A 171 -12.39 10.93 -0.64
CA ALA A 171 -12.00 9.66 -1.26
C ALA A 171 -13.20 8.71 -1.42
N LEU A 172 -14.10 8.67 -0.43
CA LEU A 172 -15.34 7.90 -0.51
C LEU A 172 -16.25 8.41 -1.65
N GLU A 173 -16.41 9.73 -1.81
CA GLU A 173 -17.19 10.28 -2.91
C GLU A 173 -16.58 9.94 -4.29
N LEU A 174 -15.26 10.01 -4.41
CA LEU A 174 -14.58 9.55 -5.62
C LEU A 174 -14.84 8.06 -5.89
N ALA A 175 -14.77 7.24 -4.86
CA ALA A 175 -14.96 5.79 -4.99
C ALA A 175 -16.38 5.40 -5.46
N LYS A 176 -17.39 6.25 -5.26
CA LYS A 176 -18.77 6.03 -5.75
C LYS A 176 -18.93 6.28 -7.24
N THR A 177 -17.96 6.88 -7.92
CA THR A 177 -18.10 7.30 -9.33
C THR A 177 -17.92 6.15 -10.33
N LYS A 178 -17.30 5.03 -9.91
CA LYS A 178 -17.02 3.86 -10.75
C LYS A 178 -16.95 2.61 -9.85
N ASP A 179 -17.00 1.43 -10.42
CA ASP A 179 -16.85 0.17 -9.70
C ASP A 179 -15.37 -0.10 -9.31
N TYR A 180 -14.84 0.72 -8.41
CA TYR A 180 -13.46 0.59 -7.90
C TYR A 180 -13.31 -0.55 -6.89
N ILE A 181 -12.10 -1.06 -6.77
CA ILE A 181 -11.65 -1.77 -5.59
C ILE A 181 -11.49 -0.74 -4.46
N ILE A 182 -12.05 -1.01 -3.30
CA ILE A 182 -11.92 -0.13 -2.13
C ILE A 182 -10.86 -0.72 -1.19
N THR A 183 -9.97 0.12 -0.67
CA THR A 183 -9.01 -0.26 0.36
C THR A 183 -9.05 0.70 1.55
N ALA A 184 -8.52 0.21 2.66
CA ALA A 184 -8.26 0.99 3.87
C ALA A 184 -6.85 0.62 4.36
N GLY A 185 -6.00 1.60 4.62
CA GLY A 185 -4.60 1.40 5.00
C GLY A 185 -4.14 2.32 6.11
N GLY A 186 -3.07 1.92 6.81
CA GLY A 186 -2.53 2.66 7.94
C GLY A 186 -1.58 3.78 7.54
N ASP A 187 -0.80 3.56 6.49
CA ASP A 187 0.33 4.40 6.09
C ASP A 187 1.34 4.59 7.24
N ILE A 188 1.59 3.48 7.92
CA ILE A 188 2.38 3.46 9.15
C ILE A 188 3.87 3.46 8.84
N HIS A 189 4.59 4.35 9.52
CA HIS A 189 6.04 4.56 9.37
C HIS A 189 6.85 4.19 10.62
N LYS A 190 6.18 3.73 11.68
CA LYS A 190 6.80 3.45 12.97
C LYS A 190 6.05 2.34 13.72
N ALA A 191 6.76 1.32 14.17
CA ALA A 191 6.18 0.17 14.87
C ALA A 191 5.55 0.50 16.25
N SER A 192 5.85 1.67 16.81
CA SER A 192 5.21 2.17 18.03
C SER A 192 4.11 3.20 17.76
N ASP A 193 3.58 3.26 16.53
CA ASP A 193 2.48 4.14 16.21
C ASP A 193 1.17 3.61 16.80
N GLU A 194 0.45 4.47 17.52
CA GLU A 194 -0.82 4.12 18.18
C GLU A 194 -1.96 3.83 17.20
N ARG A 195 -1.80 4.19 15.93
CA ARG A 195 -2.76 3.89 14.86
C ARG A 195 -2.64 2.46 14.31
N ILE A 196 -1.64 1.68 14.71
CA ILE A 196 -1.59 0.23 14.42
C ILE A 196 -2.83 -0.42 15.04
N GLY A 197 -3.61 -1.10 14.19
CA GLY A 197 -4.91 -1.65 14.60
C GLY A 197 -6.12 -0.84 14.18
N MET A 198 -5.91 0.36 13.58
CA MET A 198 -7.00 1.27 13.20
C MET A 198 -7.45 1.09 11.75
N ALA A 199 -6.59 0.57 10.85
CA ALA A 199 -6.84 0.48 9.41
C ALA A 199 -6.45 -0.88 8.82
N GLY A 200 -7.06 -1.23 7.69
CA GLY A 200 -6.75 -2.42 6.92
C GLY A 200 -7.97 -3.03 6.25
N ILE A 201 -7.77 -4.21 5.70
CA ILE A 201 -8.86 -5.05 5.19
C ILE A 201 -9.01 -6.32 6.04
N VAL A 202 -10.18 -6.94 5.95
CA VAL A 202 -10.48 -8.18 6.65
C VAL A 202 -10.98 -9.21 5.65
N LEU A 203 -10.21 -10.28 5.47
CA LEU A 203 -10.50 -11.36 4.53
C LEU A 203 -11.15 -12.56 5.24
N PRO A 204 -12.04 -13.31 4.58
CA PRO A 204 -12.61 -14.54 5.13
C PRO A 204 -11.63 -15.73 5.10
N TYR A 205 -10.49 -15.60 4.42
CA TYR A 205 -9.42 -16.58 4.28
C TYR A 205 -8.05 -15.90 4.33
N ARG A 206 -6.99 -16.68 4.60
CA ARG A 206 -5.61 -16.19 4.54
C ARG A 206 -5.13 -16.09 3.10
N VAL A 207 -4.24 -15.11 2.89
CA VAL A 207 -3.50 -14.92 1.62
C VAL A 207 -2.00 -14.89 1.94
N HIS A 208 -1.21 -15.68 1.25
CA HIS A 208 0.19 -15.94 1.58
C HIS A 208 1.20 -15.28 0.63
N ASN A 209 0.71 -14.67 -0.45
CA ASN A 209 1.56 -14.05 -1.47
C ASN A 209 0.80 -12.97 -2.24
N SER A 210 1.54 -12.21 -3.01
CA SER A 210 1.06 -11.08 -3.81
C SER A 210 -0.04 -11.48 -4.80
N LYS A 211 0.03 -12.66 -5.42
CA LYS A 211 -0.99 -13.16 -6.36
C LYS A 211 -2.33 -13.44 -5.67
N GLU A 212 -2.27 -14.12 -4.53
CA GLU A 212 -3.48 -14.42 -3.73
C GLU A 212 -4.11 -13.14 -3.20
N PHE A 213 -3.28 -12.17 -2.77
CA PHE A 213 -3.76 -10.87 -2.32
C PHE A 213 -4.50 -10.13 -3.45
N VAL A 214 -3.90 -10.03 -4.64
CA VAL A 214 -4.54 -9.40 -5.80
C VAL A 214 -5.85 -10.10 -6.19
N ALA A 215 -5.88 -11.43 -6.14
CA ALA A 215 -7.11 -12.19 -6.40
C ALA A 215 -8.22 -11.87 -5.40
N ALA A 216 -7.88 -11.78 -4.11
CA ALA A 216 -8.80 -11.39 -3.05
C ALA A 216 -9.34 -9.96 -3.25
N MET A 217 -8.46 -9.01 -3.61
CA MET A 217 -8.86 -7.63 -3.89
C MET A 217 -9.79 -7.52 -5.09
N LYS A 218 -9.50 -8.23 -6.18
CA LYS A 218 -10.35 -8.29 -7.37
C LYS A 218 -11.72 -8.96 -7.11
N ALA A 219 -11.79 -9.91 -6.19
CA ALA A 219 -13.04 -10.54 -5.78
C ALA A 219 -13.97 -9.59 -5.00
N LYS A 220 -13.41 -8.53 -4.38
CA LYS A 220 -14.13 -7.54 -3.56
C LYS A 220 -14.96 -8.20 -2.42
N ASP A 221 -14.50 -9.35 -1.94
CA ASP A 221 -15.13 -10.13 -0.85
C ASP A 221 -14.37 -9.91 0.48
N HIS A 222 -14.11 -8.65 0.78
CA HIS A 222 -13.42 -8.25 1.99
C HIS A 222 -14.23 -7.19 2.73
N LYS A 223 -14.05 -7.18 4.07
CA LYS A 223 -14.52 -6.11 4.93
C LYS A 223 -13.39 -5.11 5.17
N PHE A 224 -13.72 -4.03 5.82
CA PHE A 224 -12.80 -2.93 6.10
C PHE A 224 -12.56 -2.82 7.60
N LEU A 225 -11.32 -2.50 7.99
CA LEU A 225 -11.00 -2.05 9.33
C LEU A 225 -10.82 -0.52 9.28
N VAL A 226 -11.73 0.21 9.91
CA VAL A 226 -11.77 1.66 9.93
C VAL A 226 -11.94 2.13 11.37
N ASN A 227 -11.06 3.00 11.85
CA ASN A 227 -11.05 3.46 13.25
C ASN A 227 -11.11 2.29 14.26
N GLY A 228 -10.46 1.15 13.93
CA GLY A 228 -10.46 -0.06 14.76
C GLY A 228 -11.73 -0.91 14.70
N ASN A 229 -12.74 -0.51 13.92
CA ASN A 229 -14.00 -1.24 13.75
C ASN A 229 -14.01 -2.01 12.44
N ILE A 230 -14.55 -3.24 12.47
CA ILE A 230 -14.76 -4.04 11.25
C ILE A 230 -16.11 -3.69 10.64
N LEU A 231 -16.11 -3.27 9.39
CA LEU A 231 -17.26 -2.82 8.63
C LEU A 231 -17.41 -3.63 7.33
N ASP A 232 -18.64 -4.00 6.98
CA ASP A 232 -18.94 -4.63 5.68
C ASP A 232 -18.86 -3.60 4.53
N THR A 233 -19.17 -2.33 4.81
CA THR A 233 -19.06 -1.20 3.88
C THR A 233 -18.61 0.05 4.64
N ILE A 234 -17.94 0.96 3.97
CA ILE A 234 -17.54 2.26 4.55
C ILE A 234 -18.63 3.30 4.24
N ALA A 235 -19.17 3.94 5.27
CA ALA A 235 -20.08 5.08 5.17
C ALA A 235 -19.37 6.37 5.63
N GLU A 236 -19.93 7.55 5.25
CA GLU A 236 -19.34 8.84 5.63
C GLU A 236 -19.22 9.01 7.16
N ALA A 237 -20.18 8.47 7.92
CA ALA A 237 -20.15 8.52 9.38
C ALA A 237 -18.99 7.72 10.02
N ASP A 238 -18.40 6.77 9.28
CA ASP A 238 -17.26 5.98 9.74
C ASP A 238 -15.92 6.71 9.58
N LEU A 239 -15.91 7.80 8.81
CA LEU A 239 -14.72 8.56 8.39
C LEU A 239 -14.58 9.91 9.12
N THR A 240 -15.38 10.16 10.14
CA THR A 240 -15.41 11.43 10.93
C THR A 240 -14.83 11.26 12.32
#